data_f747dfd236710a0850c53ce9374b3642
#
_entry.id   f747dfd236710a0850c53ce9374b3642
#
_cell.length_a   1.000
_cell.length_b   1.000
_cell.length_c   1.000
_cell.angle_alpha   90.00
_cell.angle_beta   90.00
_cell.angle_gamma   90.00
#
_symmetry.space_group_name_H-M   'P 1'
#
loop_
_entity.id
_entity.type
_entity.pdbx_description
1 polymer ?
#
loop_
_entity_poly.entity_id
_entity_poly.type
_entity_poly.pdbx_seq_one_letter_code
_entity_poly.pdbx_strand_id
1 'polypeptide(L)'
;MKVCIVAEGCYPYVVGGVSGWINSMIKSFPNIEFILLTIVANRSVRGKFVYELPENLTQVYELYLEDCEWEEGERERKVRKRFHLSKKERTELTNLVMNRKIEWGVIFDLFQRKGVSVDDLLMGPDFFQIVRECYKRQYANIVFSDFLWTMRSIYLPLFWTLKMKVPQADLYHCVATGYAGVLGSMAKHFHNSSLLISEHGIYTREREEELIKANWVKGVYKNIWIEQFKKMSLLAYQKADTVTCLYERAKLLQIDLGCPPEKIRVTPNGINMANITSTNLLSNLRTIWRTLQIFREKPGRMSSGSMPEQCCVSHRSRMSRR
;
A
#
# COMPACT_ATOMS: atom_id res chain seq x y z
N MET A 1 6.51 19.87 16.65
CA MET A 1 5.56 19.09 15.81
C MET A 1 6.17 17.72 15.54
N LYS A 2 5.39 16.69 15.78
CA LYS A 2 5.80 15.29 15.59
C LYS A 2 5.05 14.69 14.39
N VAL A 3 5.78 14.16 13.41
CA VAL A 3 5.23 13.57 12.18
C VAL A 3 5.56 12.09 12.14
N CYS A 4 4.55 11.24 12.01
CA CYS A 4 4.74 9.81 11.78
C CYS A 4 4.63 9.51 10.30
N ILE A 5 5.74 9.13 9.67
CA ILE A 5 5.76 8.63 8.30
C ILE A 5 5.37 7.15 8.33
N VAL A 6 4.37 6.77 7.52
CA VAL A 6 3.96 5.37 7.37
C VAL A 6 4.36 4.90 5.98
N ALA A 7 5.38 4.04 5.93
CA ALA A 7 5.99 3.54 4.70
C ALA A 7 5.69 2.05 4.50
N GLU A 8 5.46 1.62 3.26
CA GLU A 8 5.19 0.23 2.90
C GLU A 8 6.19 -0.25 1.84
N GLY A 9 7.01 -1.25 2.19
CA GLY A 9 7.92 -1.93 1.28
C GLY A 9 9.06 -1.07 0.71
N CYS A 10 9.39 0.06 1.36
CA CYS A 10 10.39 1.00 0.82
C CYS A 10 11.42 1.44 1.88
N TYR A 11 11.36 2.68 2.36
CA TYR A 11 12.31 3.26 3.31
C TYR A 11 12.23 2.57 4.69
N PRO A 12 13.33 2.29 5.35
CA PRO A 12 14.73 2.56 4.98
C PRO A 12 15.45 1.35 4.34
N TYR A 13 14.74 0.34 3.87
CA TYR A 13 15.30 -0.95 3.44
C TYR A 13 15.62 -1.06 1.95
N VAL A 14 14.95 -0.29 1.11
CA VAL A 14 15.03 -0.41 -0.35
C VAL A 14 15.54 0.90 -0.95
N VAL A 15 16.59 0.83 -1.76
CA VAL A 15 17.05 1.98 -2.55
C VAL A 15 16.04 2.22 -3.68
N GLY A 16 15.48 3.43 -3.74
CA GLY A 16 14.49 3.78 -4.76
C GLY A 16 14.01 5.22 -4.67
N GLY A 17 13.19 5.61 -5.63
CA GLY A 17 12.67 6.98 -5.73
C GLY A 17 11.90 7.43 -4.49
N VAL A 18 10.96 6.61 -4.02
CA VAL A 18 10.15 6.91 -2.83
C VAL A 18 11.02 6.96 -1.57
N SER A 19 11.93 6.01 -1.40
CA SER A 19 12.85 6.00 -0.26
C SER A 19 13.78 7.20 -0.24
N GLY A 20 14.34 7.57 -1.41
CA GLY A 20 15.18 8.76 -1.56
C GLY A 20 14.39 10.03 -1.27
N TRP A 21 13.15 10.11 -1.72
CA TRP A 21 12.24 11.22 -1.44
C TRP A 21 11.95 11.35 0.06
N ILE A 22 11.61 10.25 0.76
CA ILE A 22 11.37 10.24 2.22
C ILE A 22 12.61 10.75 2.95
N ASN A 23 13.80 10.20 2.63
CA ASN A 23 15.05 10.59 3.27
C ASN A 23 15.35 12.08 3.06
N SER A 24 15.15 12.59 1.85
CA SER A 24 15.34 14.01 1.52
C SER A 24 14.33 14.89 2.24
N MET A 25 13.07 14.48 2.32
CA MET A 25 12.01 15.18 3.04
C MET A 25 12.36 15.32 4.52
N ILE A 26 12.75 14.24 5.20
CA ILE A 26 13.12 14.28 6.62
C ILE A 26 14.28 15.24 6.83
N LYS A 27 15.34 15.19 6.01
CA LYS A 27 16.50 16.06 6.08
C LYS A 27 16.16 17.54 5.82
N SER A 28 15.15 17.81 5.00
CA SER A 28 14.73 19.18 4.66
C SER A 28 13.97 19.90 5.77
N PHE A 29 13.51 19.16 6.80
CA PHE A 29 12.77 19.72 7.92
C PHE A 29 13.43 19.42 9.28
N PRO A 30 14.64 19.96 9.56
CA PRO A 30 15.40 19.59 10.76
C PRO A 30 14.71 19.94 12.08
N ASN A 31 13.78 20.89 12.08
CA ASN A 31 13.03 21.32 13.26
C ASN A 31 11.76 20.47 13.52
N ILE A 32 11.51 19.45 12.71
CA ILE A 32 10.39 18.52 12.88
C ILE A 32 10.95 17.20 13.42
N GLU A 33 10.32 16.68 14.46
CA GLU A 33 10.57 15.32 14.96
C GLU A 33 9.81 14.33 14.09
N PHE A 34 10.55 13.39 13.47
CA PHE A 34 9.96 12.33 12.68
C PHE A 34 9.99 11.00 13.43
N ILE A 35 8.92 10.24 13.26
CA ILE A 35 8.81 8.82 13.58
C ILE A 35 8.58 8.08 12.27
N LEU A 36 9.22 6.94 12.09
CA LEU A 36 8.96 6.05 10.96
C LEU A 36 8.21 4.81 11.46
N LEU A 37 7.08 4.52 10.83
CA LEU A 37 6.40 3.23 10.93
C LEU A 37 6.51 2.57 9.56
N THR A 38 7.27 1.49 9.47
CA THR A 38 7.51 0.79 8.22
C THR A 38 6.87 -0.60 8.22
N ILE A 39 6.20 -0.93 7.12
CA ILE A 39 5.58 -2.23 6.87
C ILE A 39 6.51 -2.99 5.93
N VAL A 40 6.97 -4.15 6.35
CA VAL A 40 8.02 -4.91 5.69
C VAL A 40 7.55 -6.34 5.45
N ALA A 41 7.96 -6.96 4.35
CA ALA A 41 7.52 -8.30 4.02
C ALA A 41 8.02 -9.33 5.04
N ASN A 42 9.33 -9.32 5.38
CA ASN A 42 9.94 -10.32 6.25
C ASN A 42 11.00 -9.74 7.20
N ARG A 43 11.32 -10.49 8.27
CA ARG A 43 12.29 -10.09 9.29
C ARG A 43 13.75 -10.19 8.83
N SER A 44 14.02 -10.80 7.71
CA SER A 44 15.39 -10.97 7.18
C SER A 44 16.09 -9.65 6.91
N VAL A 45 15.31 -8.57 6.71
CA VAL A 45 15.80 -7.21 6.49
C VAL A 45 15.96 -6.40 7.78
N ARG A 46 15.57 -6.93 8.94
CA ARG A 46 15.62 -6.21 10.23
C ARG A 46 16.99 -5.61 10.49
N GLY A 47 17.03 -4.30 10.79
CA GLY A 47 18.25 -3.57 11.08
C GLY A 47 19.22 -3.39 9.91
N LYS A 48 18.88 -3.87 8.70
CA LYS A 48 19.71 -3.73 7.49
C LYS A 48 19.31 -2.49 6.71
N PHE A 49 19.40 -1.32 7.35
CA PHE A 49 19.07 -0.05 6.71
C PHE A 49 20.07 0.28 5.61
N VAL A 50 19.58 0.62 4.43
CA VAL A 50 20.40 1.03 3.28
C VAL A 50 20.60 2.54 3.22
N TYR A 51 19.93 3.28 4.11
CA TYR A 51 20.07 4.72 4.31
C TYR A 51 20.65 5.00 5.68
N GLU A 52 21.52 6.02 5.77
CA GLU A 52 21.87 6.65 7.03
C GLU A 52 20.65 7.44 7.53
N LEU A 53 20.16 7.10 8.72
CA LEU A 53 18.97 7.71 9.27
C LEU A 53 19.28 9.15 9.73
N PRO A 54 18.47 10.14 9.32
CA PRO A 54 18.63 11.53 9.75
C PRO A 54 18.45 11.66 11.28
N GLU A 55 19.18 12.59 11.91
CA GLU A 55 19.16 12.81 13.36
C GLU A 55 17.76 13.15 13.92
N ASN A 56 16.92 13.82 13.12
CA ASN A 56 15.55 14.16 13.48
C ASN A 56 14.54 13.03 13.25
N LEU A 57 14.98 11.86 12.80
CA LEU A 57 14.21 10.61 12.81
C LEU A 57 14.48 9.88 14.13
N THR A 58 13.62 10.11 15.12
CA THR A 58 13.88 9.68 16.52
C THR A 58 13.53 8.24 16.82
N GLN A 59 12.57 7.67 16.07
CA GLN A 59 12.07 6.31 16.32
C GLN A 59 11.72 5.60 15.01
N VAL A 60 11.96 4.29 14.97
CA VAL A 60 11.56 3.40 13.87
C VAL A 60 10.74 2.25 14.45
N TYR A 61 9.52 2.12 13.99
CA TYR A 61 8.61 1.01 14.28
C TYR A 61 8.49 0.12 13.05
N GLU A 62 8.60 -1.18 13.23
CA GLU A 62 8.59 -2.16 12.14
C GLU A 62 7.42 -3.11 12.30
N LEU A 63 6.63 -3.28 11.24
CA LEU A 63 5.59 -4.29 11.13
C LEU A 63 6.00 -5.31 10.07
N TYR A 64 6.20 -6.55 10.45
CA TYR A 64 6.57 -7.63 9.54
C TYR A 64 5.34 -8.43 9.13
N LEU A 65 5.09 -8.51 7.82
CA LEU A 65 3.94 -9.25 7.30
C LEU A 65 4.14 -10.78 7.37
N GLU A 66 5.38 -11.27 7.43
CA GLU A 66 5.63 -12.70 7.66
C GLU A 66 5.17 -13.18 9.05
N ASP A 67 5.09 -12.25 10.04
CA ASP A 67 4.55 -12.58 11.36
C ASP A 67 3.04 -12.93 11.29
N CYS A 68 2.43 -12.72 10.11
CA CYS A 68 1.07 -13.13 9.78
C CYS A 68 0.94 -14.62 9.44
N GLU A 69 2.02 -15.41 9.53
CA GLU A 69 1.92 -16.85 9.29
C GLU A 69 1.01 -17.50 10.35
N TRP A 70 0.21 -18.44 9.87
CA TRP A 70 -0.58 -19.28 10.78
C TRP A 70 0.40 -19.99 11.71
N GLU A 71 0.28 -19.82 13.01
CA GLU A 71 1.08 -20.56 13.98
C GLU A 71 0.81 -22.06 13.84
N GLU A 72 1.47 -22.70 12.89
CA GLU A 72 1.60 -24.15 12.80
C GLU A 72 2.62 -24.60 13.84
N GLY A 73 2.21 -24.72 15.08
CA GLY A 73 3.10 -25.25 16.13
C GLY A 73 2.39 -25.28 17.47
N GLU A 74 2.31 -26.45 18.02
CA GLU A 74 2.18 -26.83 19.43
C GLU A 74 1.96 -25.69 20.47
N ARG A 75 1.04 -24.75 20.22
CA ARG A 75 0.42 -24.11 21.35
C ARG A 75 -0.63 -25.09 21.85
N GLU A 76 -0.34 -25.74 23.01
CA GLU A 76 -1.33 -26.37 23.85
C GLU A 76 -2.66 -25.66 23.63
N ARG A 77 -3.70 -26.41 23.29
CA ARG A 77 -5.07 -25.91 23.12
C ARG A 77 -5.55 -25.32 24.44
N LYS A 78 -4.97 -24.18 24.85
CA LYS A 78 -5.58 -23.32 25.84
C LYS A 78 -6.95 -23.05 25.30
N VAL A 79 -7.96 -23.49 26.03
CA VAL A 79 -9.39 -23.36 25.73
C VAL A 79 -9.59 -21.96 25.12
N ARG A 80 -9.73 -21.91 23.77
CA ARG A 80 -9.94 -20.68 23.04
C ARG A 80 -11.13 -20.01 23.71
N LYS A 81 -10.91 -18.85 24.33
CA LYS A 81 -12.01 -18.07 24.89
C LYS A 81 -13.00 -17.90 23.76
N ARG A 82 -14.24 -18.41 23.93
CA ARG A 82 -15.30 -18.27 22.93
C ARG A 82 -15.51 -16.79 22.70
N PHE A 83 -14.88 -16.29 21.66
CA PHE A 83 -15.05 -14.92 21.22
C PHE A 83 -16.32 -14.84 20.38
N HIS A 84 -17.20 -13.91 20.72
CA HIS A 84 -18.41 -13.64 19.96
C HIS A 84 -18.42 -12.20 19.47
N LEU A 85 -18.72 -12.05 18.19
CA LEU A 85 -18.96 -10.74 17.58
C LEU A 85 -20.33 -10.21 18.07
N SER A 86 -20.37 -8.93 18.45
CA SER A 86 -21.64 -8.23 18.58
C SER A 86 -22.33 -8.12 17.23
N LYS A 87 -23.65 -7.83 17.24
CA LYS A 87 -24.41 -7.67 16.00
C LYS A 87 -23.80 -6.61 15.08
N LYS A 88 -23.31 -5.48 15.64
CA LYS A 88 -22.68 -4.39 14.88
C LYS A 88 -21.36 -4.83 14.25
N GLU A 89 -20.47 -5.45 15.04
CA GLU A 89 -19.19 -5.99 14.56
C GLU A 89 -19.39 -7.02 13.43
N ARG A 90 -20.35 -7.93 13.62
CA ARG A 90 -20.70 -8.94 12.60
C ARG A 90 -21.21 -8.27 11.31
N THR A 91 -22.06 -7.25 11.43
CA THR A 91 -22.57 -6.50 10.28
C THR A 91 -21.42 -5.85 9.51
N GLU A 92 -20.51 -5.17 10.19
CA GLU A 92 -19.41 -4.47 9.52
C GLU A 92 -18.36 -5.42 8.93
N LEU A 93 -18.07 -6.55 9.58
CA LEU A 93 -17.27 -7.61 8.97
C LEU A 93 -17.95 -8.24 7.75
N THR A 94 -19.27 -8.38 7.78
CA THR A 94 -20.04 -8.84 6.62
C THR A 94 -19.99 -7.83 5.49
N ASN A 95 -20.11 -6.54 5.78
CA ASN A 95 -19.96 -5.45 4.81
C ASN A 95 -18.56 -5.46 4.18
N LEU A 96 -17.51 -5.65 5.00
CA LEU A 96 -16.13 -5.76 4.54
C LEU A 96 -15.94 -6.93 3.57
N VAL A 97 -16.46 -8.13 3.92
CA VAL A 97 -16.33 -9.35 3.11
C VAL A 97 -17.16 -9.25 1.82
N MET A 98 -18.31 -8.59 1.87
CA MET A 98 -19.23 -8.45 0.73
C MET A 98 -19.02 -7.19 -0.12
N ASN A 99 -17.92 -6.47 0.05
CA ASN A 99 -17.61 -5.23 -0.68
C ASN A 99 -18.70 -4.15 -0.59
N ARG A 100 -19.29 -3.97 0.59
CA ARG A 100 -20.30 -2.95 0.88
C ARG A 100 -19.68 -1.74 1.59
N LYS A 101 -20.48 -0.70 1.82
CA LYS A 101 -20.05 0.44 2.63
C LYS A 101 -19.77 -0.01 4.08
N ILE A 102 -18.61 0.35 4.62
CA ILE A 102 -18.08 -0.11 5.91
C ILE A 102 -17.98 1.06 6.88
N GLU A 103 -18.44 0.85 8.11
CA GLU A 103 -18.13 1.73 9.24
C GLU A 103 -16.79 1.28 9.87
N TRP A 104 -15.67 1.74 9.29
CA TRP A 104 -14.32 1.31 9.68
C TRP A 104 -13.98 1.52 11.16
N GLY A 105 -14.58 2.52 11.83
CA GLY A 105 -14.38 2.72 13.26
C GLY A 105 -14.72 1.49 14.08
N VAL A 106 -15.77 0.74 13.72
CA VAL A 106 -16.15 -0.51 14.38
C VAL A 106 -15.08 -1.59 14.21
N ILE A 107 -14.51 -1.68 13.00
CA ILE A 107 -13.42 -2.63 12.71
C ILE A 107 -12.15 -2.24 13.50
N PHE A 108 -11.80 -0.95 13.55
CA PHE A 108 -10.66 -0.47 14.34
C PHE A 108 -10.83 -0.76 15.83
N ASP A 109 -12.01 -0.48 16.39
CA ASP A 109 -12.32 -0.77 17.80
C ASP A 109 -12.24 -2.25 18.13
N LEU A 110 -12.65 -3.12 17.21
CA LEU A 110 -12.58 -4.57 17.36
C LEU A 110 -11.15 -5.04 17.64
N PHE A 111 -10.16 -4.51 16.92
CA PHE A 111 -8.76 -4.92 17.06
C PHE A 111 -8.01 -4.15 18.15
N GLN A 112 -8.25 -2.85 18.30
CA GLN A 112 -7.49 -1.99 19.20
C GLN A 112 -8.06 -1.95 20.62
N ARG A 113 -9.38 -1.81 20.77
CA ARG A 113 -10.03 -1.70 22.09
C ARG A 113 -10.43 -3.06 22.65
N LYS A 114 -11.07 -3.89 21.84
CA LYS A 114 -11.50 -5.22 22.28
C LYS A 114 -10.36 -6.24 22.23
N GLY A 115 -9.31 -5.98 21.42
CA GLY A 115 -8.08 -6.76 21.38
C GLY A 115 -8.25 -8.17 20.82
N VAL A 116 -9.15 -8.35 19.85
CA VAL A 116 -9.44 -9.66 19.25
C VAL A 116 -8.20 -10.29 18.65
N SER A 117 -7.99 -11.59 18.90
CA SER A 117 -6.97 -12.37 18.22
C SER A 117 -7.36 -12.56 16.75
N VAL A 118 -6.39 -12.37 15.85
CA VAL A 118 -6.61 -12.55 14.41
C VAL A 118 -6.96 -14.01 14.09
N ASP A 119 -6.24 -14.95 14.70
CA ASP A 119 -6.47 -16.40 14.51
C ASP A 119 -7.85 -16.82 15.05
N ASP A 120 -8.21 -16.37 16.27
CA ASP A 120 -9.51 -16.69 16.84
C ASP A 120 -10.66 -16.14 16.01
N LEU A 121 -10.47 -14.97 15.39
CA LEU A 121 -11.47 -14.39 14.48
C LEU A 121 -11.55 -15.19 13.18
N LEU A 122 -10.43 -15.33 12.46
CA LEU A 122 -10.40 -15.93 11.12
C LEU A 122 -10.73 -17.43 11.12
N MET A 123 -10.38 -18.15 12.22
CA MET A 123 -10.68 -19.57 12.39
C MET A 123 -12.01 -19.78 13.15
N GLY A 124 -12.59 -18.71 13.68
CA GLY A 124 -13.80 -18.75 14.47
C GLY A 124 -15.08 -19.00 13.66
N PRO A 125 -16.18 -19.42 14.34
CA PRO A 125 -17.45 -19.73 13.69
C PRO A 125 -18.11 -18.50 13.07
N ASP A 126 -17.93 -17.31 13.65
CA ASP A 126 -18.54 -16.09 13.15
C ASP A 126 -17.98 -15.70 11.78
N PHE A 127 -16.66 -15.70 11.60
CA PHE A 127 -16.04 -15.41 10.31
C PHE A 127 -16.37 -16.49 9.28
N PHE A 128 -16.36 -17.75 9.69
CA PHE A 128 -16.77 -18.85 8.82
C PHE A 128 -18.20 -18.67 8.28
N GLN A 129 -19.14 -18.27 9.14
CA GLN A 129 -20.52 -18.02 8.71
C GLN A 129 -20.62 -16.82 7.76
N ILE A 130 -19.90 -15.73 8.04
CA ILE A 130 -19.84 -14.55 7.16
C ILE A 130 -19.33 -14.95 5.77
N VAL A 131 -18.22 -15.70 5.70
CA VAL A 131 -17.65 -16.17 4.44
C VAL A 131 -18.61 -17.11 3.71
N ARG A 132 -19.27 -18.03 4.45
CA ARG A 132 -20.27 -18.94 3.87
C ARG A 132 -21.47 -18.19 3.30
N GLU A 133 -21.93 -17.13 3.93
CA GLU A 133 -23.01 -16.28 3.41
C GLU A 133 -22.57 -15.54 2.14
N CYS A 134 -21.37 -15.01 2.11
CA CYS A 134 -20.79 -14.37 0.93
C CYS A 134 -20.68 -15.37 -0.23
N TYR A 135 -20.13 -16.56 0.04
CA TYR A 135 -20.02 -17.65 -0.94
C TYR A 135 -21.35 -17.97 -1.58
N LYS A 136 -22.38 -18.24 -0.78
CA LYS A 136 -23.71 -18.59 -1.29
C LYS A 136 -24.32 -17.51 -2.17
N ARG A 137 -24.01 -16.24 -1.93
CA ARG A 137 -24.61 -15.12 -2.67
C ARG A 137 -23.86 -14.77 -3.96
N GLN A 138 -22.55 -14.91 -3.97
CA GLN A 138 -21.72 -14.34 -5.02
C GLN A 138 -20.75 -15.33 -5.69
N TYR A 139 -20.43 -16.45 -5.03
CA TYR A 139 -19.34 -17.34 -5.44
C TYR A 139 -19.71 -18.83 -5.43
N ALA A 140 -20.98 -19.17 -5.50
CA ALA A 140 -21.45 -20.56 -5.40
C ALA A 140 -20.98 -21.49 -6.54
N ASN A 141 -20.38 -20.92 -7.58
CA ASN A 141 -19.86 -21.62 -8.76
C ASN A 141 -18.38 -22.04 -8.65
N ILE A 142 -17.73 -21.76 -7.52
CA ILE A 142 -16.33 -22.17 -7.27
C ILE A 142 -16.24 -23.09 -6.06
N VAL A 143 -15.08 -23.72 -5.83
CA VAL A 143 -14.87 -24.64 -4.71
C VAL A 143 -14.85 -23.86 -3.39
N PHE A 144 -15.70 -24.25 -2.44
CA PHE A 144 -15.86 -23.53 -1.17
C PHE A 144 -14.60 -23.54 -0.30
N SER A 145 -13.85 -24.65 -0.26
CA SER A 145 -12.60 -24.72 0.51
C SER A 145 -11.59 -23.69 0.03
N ASP A 146 -11.42 -23.58 -1.27
CA ASP A 146 -10.46 -22.65 -1.88
C ASP A 146 -10.89 -21.20 -1.65
N PHE A 147 -12.20 -20.94 -1.75
CA PHE A 147 -12.77 -19.64 -1.43
C PHE A 147 -12.52 -19.26 0.04
N LEU A 148 -12.80 -20.18 0.98
CA LEU A 148 -12.60 -19.96 2.41
C LEU A 148 -11.13 -19.64 2.74
N TRP A 149 -10.19 -20.43 2.20
CA TRP A 149 -8.76 -20.19 2.42
C TRP A 149 -8.29 -18.89 1.76
N THR A 150 -8.80 -18.57 0.57
CA THR A 150 -8.52 -17.28 -0.09
C THR A 150 -8.98 -16.11 0.77
N MET A 151 -10.20 -16.17 1.31
CA MET A 151 -10.72 -15.11 2.18
C MET A 151 -9.88 -14.96 3.45
N ARG A 152 -9.45 -16.05 4.07
CA ARG A 152 -8.55 -16.03 5.22
C ARG A 152 -7.21 -15.39 4.87
N SER A 153 -6.59 -15.78 3.75
CA SER A 153 -5.31 -15.24 3.28
C SER A 153 -5.38 -13.74 2.97
N ILE A 154 -6.50 -13.25 2.44
CA ILE A 154 -6.72 -11.83 2.15
C ILE A 154 -6.84 -11.01 3.44
N TYR A 155 -7.57 -11.51 4.42
CA TYR A 155 -7.85 -10.76 5.65
C TYR A 155 -6.78 -10.92 6.74
N LEU A 156 -5.95 -11.95 6.67
CA LEU A 156 -4.88 -12.18 7.65
C LEU A 156 -3.93 -10.98 7.76
N PRO A 157 -3.27 -10.51 6.68
CA PRO A 157 -2.35 -9.37 6.78
C PRO A 157 -3.08 -8.06 7.11
N LEU A 158 -4.32 -7.87 6.65
CA LEU A 158 -5.12 -6.70 7.02
C LEU A 158 -5.40 -6.66 8.54
N PHE A 159 -5.90 -7.76 9.10
CA PHE A 159 -6.25 -7.81 10.51
C PHE A 159 -5.02 -7.78 11.41
N TRP A 160 -3.91 -8.36 10.96
CA TRP A 160 -2.63 -8.24 11.62
C TRP A 160 -2.15 -6.79 11.66
N THR A 161 -2.24 -6.09 10.55
CA THR A 161 -1.94 -4.65 10.47
C THR A 161 -2.79 -3.85 11.45
N LEU A 162 -4.08 -4.14 11.58
CA LEU A 162 -4.99 -3.48 12.51
C LEU A 162 -4.68 -3.74 14.00
N LYS A 163 -3.85 -4.73 14.33
CA LYS A 163 -3.36 -4.95 15.71
C LYS A 163 -2.15 -4.09 16.08
N MET A 164 -1.49 -3.48 15.09
CA MET A 164 -0.35 -2.63 15.33
C MET A 164 -0.74 -1.44 16.22
N LYS A 165 0.02 -1.23 17.30
CA LYS A 165 -0.09 -0.02 18.11
C LYS A 165 0.63 1.11 17.39
N VAL A 166 -0.13 2.08 16.92
CA VAL A 166 0.43 3.23 16.20
C VAL A 166 0.91 4.27 17.21
N PRO A 167 2.17 4.78 17.08
CA PRO A 167 2.69 5.82 17.95
C PRO A 167 1.89 7.11 17.79
N GLN A 168 1.74 7.87 18.87
CA GLN A 168 1.04 9.16 18.83
C GLN A 168 1.88 10.21 18.09
N ALA A 169 1.25 10.91 17.15
CA ALA A 169 1.85 11.98 16.36
C ALA A 169 0.81 13.07 16.04
N ASP A 170 1.28 14.27 15.69
CA ASP A 170 0.42 15.38 15.29
C ASP A 170 -0.10 15.20 13.87
N LEU A 171 0.73 14.58 13.00
CA LEU A 171 0.43 14.29 11.61
C LEU A 171 0.89 12.87 11.26
N TYR A 172 0.04 12.12 10.59
CA TYR A 172 0.42 10.87 9.92
C TYR A 172 0.57 11.13 8.44
N HIS A 173 1.76 10.80 7.90
CA HIS A 173 2.08 10.95 6.51
C HIS A 173 2.30 9.58 5.87
N CYS A 174 1.29 9.06 5.18
CA CYS A 174 1.35 7.78 4.49
C CYS A 174 1.87 7.96 3.07
N VAL A 175 2.80 7.10 2.65
CA VAL A 175 3.38 7.14 1.29
C VAL A 175 2.72 6.16 0.32
N ALA A 176 1.68 5.48 0.76
CA ALA A 176 0.84 4.58 -0.03
C ALA A 176 -0.56 4.49 0.57
N THR A 177 -1.53 4.07 -0.24
CA THR A 177 -2.93 3.87 0.17
C THR A 177 -3.25 2.43 0.62
N GLY A 178 -2.27 1.51 0.59
CA GLY A 178 -2.39 0.13 1.02
C GLY A 178 -2.48 -0.03 2.54
N TYR A 179 -1.69 -0.92 3.09
CA TYR A 179 -1.62 -1.13 4.55
C TYR A 179 -1.14 0.14 5.28
N ALA A 180 -0.26 0.93 4.66
CA ALA A 180 0.13 2.23 5.19
C ALA A 180 -1.07 3.17 5.34
N GLY A 181 -1.92 3.27 4.32
CA GLY A 181 -3.14 4.07 4.37
C GLY A 181 -4.16 3.58 5.41
N VAL A 182 -4.26 2.25 5.61
CA VAL A 182 -5.09 1.66 6.67
C VAL A 182 -4.59 2.07 8.05
N LEU A 183 -3.27 1.98 8.32
CA LEU A 183 -2.67 2.40 9.60
C LEU A 183 -2.86 3.89 9.86
N GLY A 184 -2.60 4.73 8.85
CA GLY A 184 -2.84 6.18 8.98
C GLY A 184 -4.31 6.52 9.25
N SER A 185 -5.23 5.82 8.61
CA SER A 185 -6.68 5.99 8.83
C SER A 185 -7.10 5.58 10.23
N MET A 186 -6.54 4.47 10.74
CA MET A 186 -6.75 3.99 12.10
C MET A 186 -6.14 4.96 13.13
N ALA A 187 -4.92 5.43 12.89
CA ALA A 187 -4.24 6.39 13.74
C ALA A 187 -5.03 7.70 13.88
N LYS A 188 -5.50 8.26 12.77
CA LYS A 188 -6.37 9.43 12.76
C LYS A 188 -7.64 9.20 13.59
N HIS A 189 -8.24 8.01 13.50
CA HIS A 189 -9.45 7.68 14.27
C HIS A 189 -9.21 7.71 15.78
N PHE A 190 -8.07 7.23 16.27
CA PHE A 190 -7.80 7.16 17.71
C PHE A 190 -7.13 8.39 18.29
N HIS A 191 -6.30 9.09 17.53
CA HIS A 191 -5.50 10.21 18.02
C HIS A 191 -6.04 11.58 17.61
N ASN A 192 -7.11 11.63 16.80
CA ASN A 192 -7.69 12.87 16.27
C ASN A 192 -6.65 13.79 15.60
N SER A 193 -5.68 13.17 14.90
CA SER A 193 -4.58 13.83 14.22
C SER A 193 -4.89 14.04 12.75
N SER A 194 -4.07 14.85 12.05
CA SER A 194 -4.18 15.00 10.61
C SER A 194 -3.62 13.80 9.85
N LEU A 195 -4.17 13.51 8.67
CA LEU A 195 -3.71 12.45 7.77
C LEU A 195 -3.40 13.02 6.38
N LEU A 196 -2.14 12.94 5.98
CA LEU A 196 -1.65 13.24 4.65
C LEU A 196 -1.29 11.94 3.93
N ILE A 197 -1.67 11.82 2.67
CA ILE A 197 -1.25 10.72 1.81
C ILE A 197 -0.47 11.30 0.64
N SER A 198 0.75 10.80 0.41
CA SER A 198 1.55 11.11 -0.78
C SER A 198 1.72 9.85 -1.61
N GLU A 199 0.99 9.78 -2.72
CA GLU A 199 0.99 8.61 -3.59
C GLU A 199 1.93 8.87 -4.78
N HIS A 200 3.04 8.13 -4.83
CA HIS A 200 4.07 8.26 -5.87
C HIS A 200 3.76 7.40 -7.10
N GLY A 201 3.05 6.30 -6.92
CA GLY A 201 2.41 5.47 -7.92
C GLY A 201 0.99 5.16 -7.47
N ILE A 202 0.10 4.71 -8.35
CA ILE A 202 -1.27 4.35 -7.97
C ILE A 202 -1.27 2.92 -7.40
N TYR A 203 -1.32 2.80 -6.08
CA TYR A 203 -1.19 1.54 -5.34
C TYR A 203 -2.07 0.41 -5.89
N THR A 204 -3.35 0.69 -6.12
CA THR A 204 -4.28 -0.32 -6.66
C THR A 204 -3.88 -0.82 -8.03
N ARG A 205 -3.35 0.06 -8.90
CA ARG A 205 -2.90 -0.31 -10.24
C ARG A 205 -1.64 -1.18 -10.18
N GLU A 206 -0.71 -0.85 -9.32
CA GLU A 206 0.52 -1.63 -9.13
C GLU A 206 0.19 -3.03 -8.60
N ARG A 207 -0.70 -3.14 -7.61
CA ARG A 207 -1.18 -4.43 -7.08
C ARG A 207 -1.97 -5.23 -8.12
N GLU A 208 -2.81 -4.57 -8.92
CA GLU A 208 -3.55 -5.20 -10.00
C GLU A 208 -2.60 -5.81 -11.05
N GLU A 209 -1.58 -5.05 -11.49
CA GLU A 209 -0.59 -5.54 -12.45
C GLU A 209 0.21 -6.73 -11.90
N GLU A 210 0.61 -6.68 -10.63
CA GLU A 210 1.30 -7.79 -9.98
C GLU A 210 0.43 -9.05 -9.93
N LEU A 211 -0.84 -8.92 -9.57
CA LEU A 211 -1.79 -10.03 -9.52
C LEU A 211 -2.07 -10.60 -10.92
N ILE A 212 -2.17 -9.76 -11.94
CA ILE A 212 -2.35 -10.23 -13.33
C ILE A 212 -1.17 -11.10 -13.76
N LYS A 213 0.05 -10.69 -13.41
CA LYS A 213 1.30 -11.42 -13.72
C LYS A 213 1.53 -12.64 -12.81
N ALA A 214 0.91 -12.69 -11.64
CA ALA A 214 1.10 -13.77 -10.67
C ALA A 214 0.51 -15.11 -11.16
N ASN A 215 1.26 -16.19 -10.96
CA ASN A 215 0.83 -17.56 -11.32
C ASN A 215 0.18 -18.30 -10.13
N TRP A 216 0.39 -17.84 -8.91
CA TRP A 216 -0.12 -18.47 -7.68
C TRP A 216 -1.61 -18.17 -7.41
N VAL A 217 -2.16 -17.08 -8.00
CA VAL A 217 -3.59 -16.73 -7.92
C VAL A 217 -4.22 -16.87 -9.29
N LYS A 218 -5.34 -17.59 -9.39
CA LYS A 218 -6.03 -17.88 -10.66
C LYS A 218 -7.47 -17.39 -10.67
N GLY A 219 -7.95 -17.03 -11.86
CA GLY A 219 -9.37 -16.78 -12.13
C GLY A 219 -9.99 -15.72 -11.21
N VAL A 220 -11.16 -16.03 -10.68
CA VAL A 220 -11.98 -15.14 -9.84
C VAL A 220 -11.25 -14.65 -8.58
N TYR A 221 -10.30 -15.42 -8.08
CA TYR A 221 -9.53 -15.05 -6.88
C TYR A 221 -8.66 -13.80 -7.09
N LYS A 222 -8.15 -13.54 -8.31
CA LYS A 222 -7.47 -12.27 -8.64
C LYS A 222 -8.37 -11.08 -8.40
N ASN A 223 -9.62 -11.16 -8.86
CA ASN A 223 -10.59 -10.07 -8.69
C ASN A 223 -10.91 -9.83 -7.20
N ILE A 224 -11.01 -10.88 -6.39
CA ILE A 224 -11.25 -10.75 -4.95
C ILE A 224 -10.11 -9.99 -4.27
N TRP A 225 -8.84 -10.30 -4.62
CA TRP A 225 -7.67 -9.57 -4.13
C TRP A 225 -7.66 -8.11 -4.58
N ILE A 226 -7.95 -7.84 -5.86
CA ILE A 226 -8.01 -6.49 -6.42
C ILE A 226 -9.06 -5.64 -5.68
N GLU A 227 -10.25 -6.20 -5.47
CA GLU A 227 -11.31 -5.51 -4.71
C GLU A 227 -10.91 -5.22 -3.26
N GLN A 228 -10.09 -6.07 -2.63
CA GLN A 228 -9.55 -5.80 -1.31
C GLN A 228 -8.59 -4.61 -1.33
N PHE A 229 -7.68 -4.51 -2.30
CA PHE A 229 -6.78 -3.36 -2.43
C PHE A 229 -7.53 -2.06 -2.72
N LYS A 230 -8.57 -2.10 -3.56
CA LYS A 230 -9.45 -0.95 -3.80
C LYS A 230 -10.14 -0.47 -2.53
N LYS A 231 -10.62 -1.38 -1.67
CA LYS A 231 -11.24 -1.02 -0.37
C LYS A 231 -10.26 -0.32 0.56
N MET A 232 -9.01 -0.78 0.62
CA MET A 232 -7.98 -0.14 1.45
C MET A 232 -7.66 1.27 0.94
N SER A 233 -7.50 1.44 -0.38
CA SER A 233 -7.26 2.76 -0.97
C SER A 233 -8.45 3.70 -0.77
N LEU A 234 -9.68 3.20 -0.95
CA LEU A 234 -10.89 4.00 -0.72
C LEU A 234 -11.00 4.47 0.74
N LEU A 235 -10.70 3.59 1.72
CA LEU A 235 -10.62 3.98 3.13
C LEU A 235 -9.62 5.12 3.32
N ALA A 236 -8.40 4.97 2.80
CA ALA A 236 -7.33 5.95 2.93
C ALA A 236 -7.74 7.30 2.34
N TYR A 237 -8.28 7.33 1.13
CA TYR A 237 -8.77 8.55 0.47
C TYR A 237 -9.91 9.23 1.25
N GLN A 238 -10.86 8.47 1.75
CA GLN A 238 -11.97 9.01 2.53
C GLN A 238 -11.52 9.63 3.85
N LYS A 239 -10.54 9.01 4.52
CA LYS A 239 -10.02 9.46 5.83
C LYS A 239 -8.96 10.55 5.73
N ALA A 240 -8.21 10.65 4.62
CA ALA A 240 -7.22 11.68 4.41
C ALA A 240 -7.82 13.09 4.50
N ASP A 241 -7.04 14.04 5.03
CA ASP A 241 -7.33 15.48 4.93
C ASP A 241 -6.81 16.03 3.62
N THR A 242 -5.67 15.53 3.17
CA THR A 242 -5.05 15.89 1.89
C THR A 242 -4.42 14.64 1.26
N VAL A 243 -4.53 14.56 -0.06
CA VAL A 243 -3.89 13.53 -0.88
C VAL A 243 -3.01 14.24 -1.91
N THR A 244 -1.76 13.81 -2.07
CA THR A 244 -0.88 14.35 -3.11
C THR A 244 -0.55 13.28 -4.15
N CYS A 245 -0.38 13.73 -5.38
CA CYS A 245 0.10 12.91 -6.48
C CYS A 245 1.09 13.72 -7.35
N LEU A 246 1.82 13.03 -8.24
CA LEU A 246 2.92 13.65 -8.97
C LEU A 246 2.49 14.38 -10.24
N TYR A 247 1.35 14.03 -10.84
CA TYR A 247 0.90 14.57 -12.14
C TYR A 247 -0.62 14.44 -12.32
N GLU A 248 -1.19 15.23 -13.22
CA GLU A 248 -2.65 15.33 -13.43
C GLU A 248 -3.32 13.99 -13.78
N ARG A 249 -2.67 13.13 -14.57
CA ARG A 249 -3.25 11.82 -14.90
C ARG A 249 -3.38 10.92 -13.64
N ALA A 250 -2.44 11.01 -12.69
CA ALA A 250 -2.55 10.30 -11.42
C ALA A 250 -3.74 10.81 -10.61
N LYS A 251 -3.97 12.14 -10.58
CA LYS A 251 -5.14 12.75 -9.96
C LYS A 251 -6.46 12.20 -10.52
N LEU A 252 -6.57 12.07 -11.85
CA LEU A 252 -7.77 11.51 -12.47
C LEU A 252 -8.00 10.05 -12.03
N LEU A 253 -6.94 9.24 -11.98
CA LEU A 253 -7.03 7.87 -11.49
C LEU A 253 -7.42 7.79 -10.00
N GLN A 254 -6.92 8.70 -9.17
CA GLN A 254 -7.33 8.78 -7.76
C GLN A 254 -8.82 9.12 -7.62
N ILE A 255 -9.34 10.03 -8.46
CA ILE A 255 -10.77 10.37 -8.51
C ILE A 255 -11.60 9.14 -8.91
N ASP A 256 -11.19 8.42 -9.95
CA ASP A 256 -11.87 7.20 -10.41
C ASP A 256 -11.88 6.11 -9.32
N LEU A 257 -10.86 6.08 -8.45
CA LEU A 257 -10.78 5.18 -7.29
C LEU A 257 -11.54 5.69 -6.05
N GLY A 258 -12.24 6.81 -6.16
CA GLY A 258 -13.12 7.35 -5.14
C GLY A 258 -12.47 8.38 -4.19
N CYS A 259 -11.32 8.95 -4.56
CA CYS A 259 -10.76 10.08 -3.82
C CYS A 259 -11.55 11.36 -4.11
N PRO A 260 -12.00 12.11 -3.07
CA PRO A 260 -12.67 13.38 -3.27
C PRO A 260 -11.75 14.40 -3.98
N PRO A 261 -12.17 15.01 -5.10
CA PRO A 261 -11.30 15.88 -5.90
C PRO A 261 -10.71 17.07 -5.14
N GLU A 262 -11.46 17.60 -4.19
CA GLU A 262 -11.08 18.76 -3.37
C GLU A 262 -9.90 18.46 -2.41
N LYS A 263 -9.67 17.19 -2.09
CA LYS A 263 -8.54 16.76 -1.24
C LYS A 263 -7.25 16.60 -2.02
N ILE A 264 -7.32 16.48 -3.36
CA ILE A 264 -6.16 16.13 -4.18
C ILE A 264 -5.35 17.37 -4.53
N ARG A 265 -4.02 17.27 -4.35
CA ARG A 265 -3.04 18.28 -4.77
C ARG A 265 -1.99 17.61 -5.66
N VAL A 266 -1.78 18.17 -6.85
CA VAL A 266 -0.68 17.73 -7.72
C VAL A 266 0.60 18.40 -7.25
N THR A 267 1.57 17.59 -6.84
CA THR A 267 2.86 18.04 -6.30
C THR A 267 3.98 17.27 -7.01
N PRO A 268 4.50 17.78 -8.13
CA PRO A 268 5.59 17.13 -8.86
C PRO A 268 6.84 16.98 -8.00
N ASN A 269 7.62 15.92 -8.25
CA ASN A 269 8.92 15.77 -7.62
C ASN A 269 9.88 16.88 -8.06
N GLY A 270 10.64 17.42 -7.11
CA GLY A 270 11.73 18.34 -7.37
C GLY A 270 13.08 17.64 -7.56
N ILE A 271 14.05 18.35 -8.08
CA ILE A 271 15.45 17.92 -8.17
C ILE A 271 16.30 18.82 -7.28
N ASN A 272 17.15 18.23 -6.44
CA ASN A 272 18.13 19.01 -5.70
C ASN A 272 19.27 19.42 -6.64
N MET A 273 19.30 20.70 -7.03
CA MET A 273 20.30 21.25 -7.95
C MET A 273 21.73 21.16 -7.38
N ALA A 274 21.92 21.15 -6.07
CA ALA A 274 23.25 21.01 -5.45
C ALA A 274 23.88 19.63 -5.72
N ASN A 275 23.08 18.61 -6.03
CA ASN A 275 23.57 17.27 -6.36
C ASN A 275 23.90 17.09 -7.86
N ILE A 276 23.65 18.11 -8.68
CA ILE A 276 23.94 18.07 -10.11
C ILE A 276 25.34 18.62 -10.30
N THR A 277 26.35 17.76 -10.34
CA THR A 277 27.69 18.14 -10.72
C THR A 277 27.70 18.56 -12.18
N SER A 278 28.51 19.56 -12.53
CA SER A 278 28.65 20.11 -13.90
C SER A 278 28.89 19.01 -14.96
N THR A 279 29.59 17.95 -14.58
CA THR A 279 29.88 16.78 -15.45
C THR A 279 28.61 15.98 -15.78
N ASN A 280 27.71 15.80 -14.84
CA ASN A 280 26.44 15.09 -15.06
C ASN A 280 25.45 15.94 -15.88
N LEU A 281 25.45 17.24 -15.69
CA LEU A 281 24.62 18.16 -16.49
C LEU A 281 25.02 18.14 -17.97
N LEU A 282 26.31 18.18 -18.27
CA LEU A 282 26.83 18.16 -19.64
C LEU A 282 26.58 16.81 -20.34
N SER A 283 26.70 15.70 -19.63
CA SER A 283 26.40 14.36 -20.20
C SER A 283 24.91 14.22 -20.50
N ASN A 284 24.05 14.66 -19.59
CA ASN A 284 22.58 14.60 -19.77
C ASN A 284 22.13 15.59 -20.88
N LEU A 285 22.67 16.78 -20.95
CA LEU A 285 22.39 17.75 -22.02
C LEU A 285 22.85 17.22 -23.38
N ARG A 286 24.02 16.56 -23.45
CA ARG A 286 24.51 15.94 -24.69
C ARG A 286 23.55 14.79 -25.14
N THR A 287 23.03 14.00 -24.22
CA THR A 287 22.08 12.95 -24.53
C THR A 287 20.75 13.53 -25.01
N ILE A 288 20.22 14.55 -24.32
CA ILE A 288 19.00 15.26 -24.74
C ILE A 288 19.22 15.94 -26.11
N TRP A 289 20.36 16.56 -26.32
CA TRP A 289 20.68 17.22 -27.59
C TRP A 289 20.80 16.22 -28.76
N ARG A 290 21.43 15.07 -28.54
CA ARG A 290 21.45 13.98 -29.55
C ARG A 290 20.06 13.48 -29.89
N THR A 291 19.21 13.30 -28.89
CA THR A 291 17.82 12.90 -29.10
C THR A 291 17.02 13.95 -29.88
N LEU A 292 17.22 15.23 -29.57
CA LEU A 292 16.56 16.34 -30.29
C LEU A 292 17.09 16.51 -31.72
N GLN A 293 18.38 16.26 -31.98
CA GLN A 293 18.95 16.29 -33.33
C GLN A 293 18.39 15.18 -34.21
N ILE A 294 18.18 13.96 -33.69
CA ILE A 294 17.54 12.86 -34.41
C ILE A 294 16.12 13.24 -34.86
N PHE A 295 15.38 14.03 -34.08
CA PHE A 295 14.06 14.54 -34.48
C PHE A 295 14.13 15.71 -35.48
N ARG A 296 15.21 16.48 -35.51
CA ARG A 296 15.40 17.63 -36.41
C ARG A 296 15.90 17.23 -37.81
N GLU A 297 16.60 16.11 -37.94
CA GLU A 297 17.15 15.62 -39.20
C GLU A 297 16.19 14.76 -40.04
N LYS A 298 14.92 14.61 -39.62
CA LYS A 298 13.85 13.98 -40.41
C LYS A 298 12.71 14.97 -40.67
N PRO A 299 12.87 15.93 -41.60
CA PRO A 299 11.72 16.66 -42.13
C PRO A 299 11.07 15.80 -43.23
N GLY A 300 9.86 15.36 -42.98
CA GLY A 300 8.95 14.99 -44.05
C GLY A 300 8.97 13.54 -44.53
N ARG A 301 8.19 12.71 -43.85
CA ARG A 301 7.24 11.75 -44.43
C ARG A 301 6.31 11.24 -43.34
N MET A 302 5.17 11.87 -43.20
CA MET A 302 4.02 11.19 -42.62
C MET A 302 3.51 10.20 -43.64
N SER A 303 3.86 8.93 -43.50
CA SER A 303 3.13 7.81 -44.04
C SER A 303 2.61 7.00 -42.84
N SER A 304 1.32 6.73 -42.86
CA SER A 304 0.61 5.82 -41.95
C SER A 304 1.36 4.50 -41.79
N GLY A 305 1.78 4.15 -40.59
CA GLY A 305 2.32 2.84 -40.32
C GLY A 305 3.46 2.85 -39.29
N SER A 306 3.19 2.24 -38.16
CA SER A 306 4.13 1.74 -37.15
C SER A 306 5.04 2.77 -36.44
N MET A 307 4.76 2.99 -35.18
CA MET A 307 5.72 3.56 -34.22
C MET A 307 6.98 2.70 -34.17
N PRO A 308 8.19 3.31 -34.15
CA PRO A 308 9.40 2.54 -33.92
C PRO A 308 9.44 2.01 -32.48
N GLU A 309 9.71 0.73 -32.32
CA GLU A 309 9.80 -0.05 -31.08
C GLU A 309 10.95 0.37 -30.13
N GLN A 310 11.57 1.51 -30.28
CA GLN A 310 12.78 1.88 -29.54
C GLN A 310 12.60 2.92 -28.41
N CYS A 311 11.38 3.26 -28.02
CA CYS A 311 11.14 4.10 -26.87
C CYS A 311 10.59 3.36 -25.62
N CYS A 312 10.52 2.05 -25.65
CA CYS A 312 10.26 1.24 -24.48
C CYS A 312 11.56 0.58 -24.04
N VAL A 313 12.21 1.11 -23.01
CA VAL A 313 13.20 0.33 -22.25
C VAL A 313 12.43 -0.74 -21.50
N SER A 314 12.15 -1.83 -22.19
CA SER A 314 11.62 -3.04 -21.60
C SER A 314 12.79 -3.96 -21.27
N HIS A 315 12.92 -4.33 -20.01
CA HIS A 315 13.58 -5.56 -19.63
C HIS A 315 12.88 -6.73 -20.34
N ARG A 316 13.34 -7.12 -21.50
CA ARG A 316 13.09 -8.46 -22.04
C ARG A 316 14.25 -9.35 -21.65
N SER A 317 14.06 -10.14 -20.61
CA SER A 317 14.82 -11.36 -20.40
C SER A 317 14.59 -12.31 -21.58
N ARG A 318 15.68 -12.71 -22.23
CA ARG A 318 15.71 -13.73 -23.29
C ARG A 318 15.11 -15.05 -22.74
N MET A 319 13.98 -15.48 -23.25
CA MET A 319 13.63 -16.90 -23.28
C MET A 319 14.25 -17.51 -24.51
N SER A 320 15.31 -18.32 -24.35
CA SER A 320 15.80 -19.24 -25.37
C SER A 320 14.81 -20.39 -25.50
N ARG A 321 14.45 -20.66 -26.73
CA ARG A 321 13.81 -21.91 -27.15
C ARG A 321 14.79 -23.08 -26.93
N ARG A 322 14.37 -24.07 -26.20
CA ARG A 322 14.46 -25.50 -26.54
C ARG A 322 13.37 -26.25 -25.80
#